data_b59944abf5939d83ecf3ec979562b3da
#
_entry.id   b59944abf5939d83ecf3ec979562b3da
#
_cell.length_a   1.000
_cell.length_b   1.000
_cell.length_c   1.000
_cell.angle_alpha   90.00
_cell.angle_beta   90.00
_cell.angle_gamma   90.00
#
_symmetry.space_group_name_H-M   'P 1'
#
loop_
_entity.id
_entity.type
_entity.pdbx_description
1 polymer ?
#
loop_
_entity_poly.entity_id
_entity_poly.type
_entity_poly.pdbx_seq_one_letter_code
_entity_poly.pdbx_strand_id
1 'polypeptide(L)'
;MPPTQHTAFANAKRAGIVQAYVVLSSESVTDDHPAREFFESRYRTLRGEVVHAFEVMCAERGITAPDTIRNAAVSILAVMDGLQVQWLLTPDDVDLGRASEFAIEAIVTAVLEPRASSILG
;
A
#
# COMPACT_ATOMS: atom_id res chain seq x y z
N MET A 1 -22.77 -11.76 -12.51
CA MET A 1 -22.77 -13.21 -12.33
C MET A 1 -22.35 -13.55 -10.90
N PRO A 2 -23.12 -14.38 -10.22
CA PRO A 2 -22.67 -14.78 -8.87
C PRO A 2 -21.39 -15.62 -8.97
N PRO A 3 -20.50 -15.54 -8.00
CA PRO A 3 -19.29 -16.35 -8.01
C PRO A 3 -19.62 -17.85 -7.84
N THR A 4 -18.79 -18.70 -8.41
CA THR A 4 -18.90 -20.13 -8.19
C THR A 4 -18.57 -20.45 -6.74
N GLN A 5 -18.94 -21.63 -6.23
CA GLN A 5 -18.58 -22.06 -4.88
C GLN A 5 -17.06 -22.03 -4.67
N HIS A 6 -16.31 -22.43 -5.68
CA HIS A 6 -14.84 -22.41 -5.61
C HIS A 6 -14.31 -20.98 -5.46
N THR A 7 -14.86 -20.03 -6.22
CA THR A 7 -14.46 -18.62 -6.13
C THR A 7 -14.83 -18.02 -4.77
N ALA A 8 -16.03 -18.33 -4.26
CA ALA A 8 -16.46 -17.83 -2.96
C ALA A 8 -15.58 -18.37 -1.84
N PHE A 9 -15.20 -19.64 -1.90
CA PHE A 9 -14.29 -20.25 -0.92
C PHE A 9 -12.91 -19.60 -0.97
N ALA A 10 -12.36 -19.38 -2.16
CA ALA A 10 -11.05 -18.75 -2.34
C ALA A 10 -11.06 -17.32 -1.82
N ASN A 11 -12.16 -16.57 -2.05
CA ASN A 11 -12.30 -15.20 -1.55
C ASN A 11 -12.39 -15.16 -0.03
N ALA A 12 -13.12 -16.10 0.59
CA ALA A 12 -13.21 -16.20 2.04
C ALA A 12 -11.84 -16.49 2.66
N LYS A 13 -11.08 -17.42 2.07
CA LYS A 13 -9.75 -17.74 2.53
C LYS A 13 -8.80 -16.54 2.42
N ARG A 14 -8.87 -15.81 1.32
CA ARG A 14 -8.06 -14.60 1.10
C ARG A 14 -8.38 -13.53 2.12
N ALA A 15 -9.67 -13.30 2.41
CA ALA A 15 -10.11 -12.34 3.41
C ALA A 15 -9.57 -12.71 4.80
N GLY A 16 -9.58 -14.00 5.16
CA GLY A 16 -9.04 -14.48 6.42
C GLY A 16 -7.54 -14.25 6.54
N ILE A 17 -6.79 -14.46 5.47
CA ILE A 17 -5.33 -14.20 5.44
C ILE A 17 -5.06 -12.70 5.60
N VAL A 18 -5.78 -11.84 4.89
CA VAL A 18 -5.63 -10.39 4.99
C VAL A 18 -5.98 -9.91 6.39
N GLN A 19 -7.06 -10.43 6.97
CA GLN A 19 -7.47 -10.10 8.33
C GLN A 19 -6.36 -10.44 9.34
N ALA A 20 -5.81 -11.63 9.26
CA ALA A 20 -4.73 -12.06 10.15
C ALA A 20 -3.50 -11.15 10.01
N TYR A 21 -3.13 -10.79 8.79
CA TYR A 21 -2.01 -9.89 8.53
C TYR A 21 -2.24 -8.52 9.15
N VAL A 22 -3.43 -7.94 8.94
CA VAL A 22 -3.78 -6.62 9.48
C VAL A 22 -3.72 -6.62 11.01
N VAL A 23 -4.33 -7.63 11.64
CA VAL A 23 -4.34 -7.74 13.10
C VAL A 23 -2.93 -7.87 13.65
N LEU A 24 -2.13 -8.79 13.09
CA LEU A 24 -0.77 -9.02 13.55
C LEU A 24 0.13 -7.80 13.34
N SER A 25 0.03 -7.13 12.18
CA SER A 25 0.84 -5.96 11.92
C SER A 25 0.50 -4.81 12.88
N SER A 26 -0.80 -4.63 13.18
CA SER A 26 -1.24 -3.59 14.12
C SER A 26 -0.77 -3.89 15.55
N GLU A 27 -0.88 -5.14 15.97
CA GLU A 27 -0.41 -5.55 17.30
C GLU A 27 1.11 -5.44 17.44
N SER A 28 1.84 -5.67 16.35
CA SER A 28 3.31 -5.69 16.38
C SER A 28 3.93 -4.33 16.66
N VAL A 29 3.16 -3.23 16.61
CA VAL A 29 3.66 -1.91 17.00
C VAL A 29 3.87 -1.79 18.51
N THR A 30 3.29 -2.72 19.28
CA THR A 30 3.51 -2.79 20.72
C THR A 30 4.96 -3.26 20.99
N ASP A 31 5.62 -2.63 21.96
CA ASP A 31 6.99 -3.00 22.32
C ASP A 31 7.07 -4.46 22.73
N ASP A 32 8.18 -5.11 22.33
CA ASP A 32 8.47 -6.51 22.61
C ASP A 32 7.49 -7.53 22.02
N HIS A 33 6.65 -7.11 21.05
CA HIS A 33 5.77 -8.04 20.38
C HIS A 33 6.60 -9.03 19.53
N PRO A 34 6.31 -10.35 19.61
CA PRO A 34 7.11 -11.36 18.89
C PRO A 34 7.18 -11.16 17.38
N ALA A 35 6.16 -10.57 16.78
CA ALA A 35 6.10 -10.35 15.32
C ALA A 35 6.73 -9.02 14.88
N ARG A 36 7.20 -8.18 15.81
CA ARG A 36 7.70 -6.85 15.49
C ARG A 36 8.84 -6.86 14.47
N GLU A 37 9.85 -7.68 14.70
CA GLU A 37 11.00 -7.77 13.78
C GLU A 37 10.59 -8.22 12.39
N PHE A 38 9.64 -9.16 12.32
CA PHE A 38 9.12 -9.64 11.04
C PHE A 38 8.49 -8.48 10.25
N PHE A 39 7.63 -7.69 10.88
CA PHE A 39 6.96 -6.59 10.20
C PHE A 39 7.88 -5.42 9.91
N GLU A 40 8.85 -5.13 10.79
CA GLU A 40 9.89 -4.14 10.49
C GLU A 40 10.64 -4.51 9.22
N SER A 41 11.08 -5.75 9.13
CA SER A 41 11.80 -6.27 7.97
C SER A 41 10.91 -6.27 6.71
N ARG A 42 9.67 -6.70 6.86
CA ARG A 42 8.71 -6.77 5.75
C ARG A 42 8.45 -5.39 5.16
N TYR A 43 8.15 -4.39 6.00
CA TYR A 43 7.91 -3.03 5.53
C TYR A 43 9.15 -2.41 4.91
N ARG A 44 10.32 -2.66 5.49
CA ARG A 44 11.59 -2.17 4.95
C ARG A 44 11.83 -2.73 3.54
N THR A 45 11.58 -4.02 3.34
CA THR A 45 11.71 -4.67 2.04
C THR A 45 10.70 -4.10 1.03
N LEU A 46 9.44 -3.97 1.42
CA LEU A 46 8.39 -3.44 0.53
C LEU A 46 8.67 -1.99 0.13
N ARG A 47 9.07 -1.15 1.11
CA ARG A 47 9.45 0.22 0.78
C ARG A 47 10.60 0.26 -0.21
N GLY A 48 11.62 -0.57 -0.01
CA GLY A 48 12.76 -0.65 -0.92
C GLY A 48 12.37 -1.04 -2.33
N GLU A 49 11.45 -1.98 -2.48
CA GLU A 49 10.95 -2.38 -3.81
C GLU A 49 10.20 -1.24 -4.51
N VAL A 50 9.37 -0.52 -3.78
CA VAL A 50 8.63 0.62 -4.33
C VAL A 50 9.57 1.77 -4.67
N VAL A 51 10.52 2.08 -3.80
CA VAL A 51 11.55 3.10 -4.07
C VAL A 51 12.29 2.76 -5.35
N HIS A 52 12.73 1.51 -5.51
CA HIS A 52 13.45 1.09 -6.71
C HIS A 52 12.60 1.27 -7.97
N ALA A 53 11.34 0.90 -7.94
CA ALA A 53 10.43 1.09 -9.07
C ALA A 53 10.30 2.57 -9.45
N PHE A 54 10.17 3.46 -8.47
CA PHE A 54 10.12 4.90 -8.72
C PHE A 54 11.44 5.43 -9.26
N GLU A 55 12.57 4.95 -8.74
CA GLU A 55 13.89 5.35 -9.24
C GLU A 55 14.06 5.02 -10.72
N VAL A 56 13.60 3.84 -11.14
CA VAL A 56 13.65 3.44 -12.55
C VAL A 56 12.77 4.37 -13.40
N MET A 57 11.54 4.63 -12.98
CA MET A 57 10.63 5.51 -13.71
C MET A 57 11.17 6.94 -13.80
N CYS A 58 11.72 7.45 -12.72
CA CYS A 58 12.27 8.80 -12.66
C CYS A 58 13.53 8.94 -13.53
N ALA A 59 14.40 7.92 -13.53
CA ALA A 59 15.62 7.91 -14.34
C ALA A 59 15.29 8.06 -15.82
N GLU A 60 14.24 7.40 -16.29
CA GLU A 60 13.81 7.48 -17.70
C GLU A 60 13.35 8.89 -18.07
N ARG A 61 12.97 9.71 -17.11
CA ARG A 61 12.47 11.07 -17.31
C ARG A 61 13.45 12.15 -16.85
N GLY A 62 14.64 11.75 -16.43
CA GLY A 62 15.65 12.69 -15.93
C GLY A 62 15.29 13.36 -14.63
N ILE A 63 14.46 12.71 -13.80
CA ILE A 63 14.01 13.23 -12.52
C ILE A 63 14.87 12.66 -11.41
N THR A 64 15.34 13.53 -10.51
CA THR A 64 16.05 13.14 -9.29
C THR A 64 15.30 13.75 -8.11
N ALA A 65 14.62 12.92 -7.31
CA ALA A 65 13.80 13.39 -6.20
C ALA A 65 13.79 12.34 -5.08
N PRO A 66 14.93 12.09 -4.41
CA PRO A 66 15.02 10.98 -3.45
C PRO A 66 14.07 11.09 -2.27
N ASP A 67 13.84 12.30 -1.75
CA ASP A 67 12.93 12.48 -0.62
C ASP A 67 11.47 12.27 -1.03
N THR A 68 11.09 12.78 -2.19
CA THR A 68 9.75 12.58 -2.75
C THR A 68 9.48 11.10 -3.00
N ILE A 69 10.44 10.40 -3.58
CA ILE A 69 10.34 8.96 -3.84
C ILE A 69 10.16 8.18 -2.53
N ARG A 70 10.93 8.51 -1.51
CA ARG A 70 10.84 7.86 -0.21
C ARG A 70 9.47 8.05 0.42
N ASN A 71 8.97 9.27 0.41
CA ASN A 71 7.65 9.59 0.94
C ASN A 71 6.53 8.93 0.13
N ALA A 72 6.68 8.85 -1.18
CA ALA A 72 5.73 8.16 -2.05
C ALA A 72 5.65 6.67 -1.71
N ALA A 73 6.78 6.03 -1.47
CA ALA A 73 6.82 4.62 -1.10
C ALA A 73 6.11 4.36 0.23
N VAL A 74 6.40 5.16 1.24
CA VAL A 74 5.71 5.07 2.55
C VAL A 74 4.22 5.28 2.37
N SER A 75 3.83 6.25 1.56
CA SER A 75 2.42 6.62 1.36
C SER A 75 1.64 5.53 0.62
N ILE A 76 2.23 4.92 -0.39
CA ILE A 76 1.58 3.81 -1.11
C ILE A 76 1.28 2.65 -0.16
N LEU A 77 2.24 2.26 0.67
CA LEU A 77 2.03 1.18 1.62
C LEU A 77 0.96 1.54 2.66
N ALA A 78 0.97 2.78 3.15
CA ALA A 78 -0.03 3.26 4.10
C ALA A 78 -1.44 3.23 3.52
N VAL A 79 -1.60 3.69 2.28
CA VAL A 79 -2.90 3.68 1.60
C VAL A 79 -3.38 2.25 1.40
N MET A 80 -2.51 1.36 0.93
CA MET A 80 -2.88 -0.04 0.72
C MET A 80 -3.33 -0.70 2.02
N ASP A 81 -2.60 -0.48 3.11
CA ASP A 81 -2.96 -1.03 4.42
C ASP A 81 -4.31 -0.49 4.89
N GLY A 82 -4.52 0.82 4.79
CA GLY A 82 -5.76 1.45 5.20
C GLY A 82 -6.97 1.00 4.37
N LEU A 83 -6.79 0.85 3.07
CA LEU A 83 -7.85 0.35 2.18
C LEU A 83 -8.23 -1.09 2.52
N GLN A 84 -7.28 -1.92 2.89
CA GLN A 84 -7.56 -3.30 3.31
C GLN A 84 -8.42 -3.32 4.57
N VAL A 85 -8.13 -2.46 5.53
CA VAL A 85 -8.93 -2.36 6.76
C VAL A 85 -10.37 -1.96 6.44
N GLN A 86 -10.56 -0.94 5.60
CA GLN A 86 -11.90 -0.50 5.21
C GLN A 86 -12.65 -1.60 4.46
N TRP A 87 -11.97 -2.28 3.55
CA TRP A 87 -12.57 -3.38 2.80
C TRP A 87 -13.00 -4.53 3.72
N LEU A 88 -12.20 -4.87 4.74
CA LEU A 88 -12.56 -5.90 5.70
C LEU A 88 -13.78 -5.52 6.54
N LEU A 89 -13.91 -4.23 6.87
CA LEU A 89 -15.02 -3.74 7.68
C LEU A 89 -16.31 -3.60 6.88
N THR A 90 -16.23 -3.05 5.67
CA THR A 90 -17.41 -2.76 4.84
C THR A 90 -17.15 -3.13 3.39
N PRO A 91 -17.04 -4.43 3.07
CA PRO A 91 -16.64 -4.85 1.72
C PRO A 91 -17.61 -4.44 0.62
N ASP A 92 -18.86 -4.21 0.94
CA ASP A 92 -19.86 -3.76 -0.05
C ASP A 92 -19.72 -2.27 -0.38
N ASP A 93 -19.08 -1.51 0.49
CA ASP A 93 -18.93 -0.05 0.31
C ASP A 93 -17.59 0.32 -0.33
N VAL A 94 -16.64 -0.60 -0.40
CA VAL A 94 -15.28 -0.33 -0.84
C VAL A 94 -14.92 -1.20 -2.03
N ASP A 95 -14.68 -0.57 -3.18
CA ASP A 95 -14.06 -1.24 -4.32
C ASP A 95 -12.55 -1.15 -4.15
N LEU A 96 -11.97 -2.20 -3.60
CA LEU A 96 -10.55 -2.23 -3.24
C LEU A 96 -9.65 -1.99 -4.47
N GLY A 97 -9.97 -2.61 -5.60
CA GLY A 97 -9.19 -2.45 -6.81
C GLY A 97 -9.22 -1.02 -7.35
N ARG A 98 -10.41 -0.43 -7.46
CA ARG A 98 -10.55 0.93 -7.98
C ARG A 98 -9.97 1.99 -7.04
N ALA A 99 -10.18 1.84 -5.75
CA ALA A 99 -9.63 2.77 -4.76
C ALA A 99 -8.11 2.71 -4.75
N SER A 100 -7.53 1.51 -4.83
CA SER A 100 -6.08 1.31 -4.93
C SER A 100 -5.51 1.97 -6.18
N GLU A 101 -6.15 1.74 -7.33
CA GLU A 101 -5.73 2.33 -8.60
C GLU A 101 -5.76 3.85 -8.54
N PHE A 102 -6.84 4.43 -8.02
CA PHE A 102 -6.97 5.87 -7.85
C PHE A 102 -5.82 6.46 -7.03
N ALA A 103 -5.52 5.85 -5.89
CA ALA A 103 -4.50 6.35 -4.99
C ALA A 103 -3.09 6.19 -5.57
N ILE A 104 -2.81 5.05 -6.17
CA ILE A 104 -1.49 4.78 -6.77
C ILE A 104 -1.24 5.72 -7.94
N GLU A 105 -2.22 5.93 -8.81
CA GLU A 105 -2.09 6.87 -9.93
C GLU A 105 -1.82 8.29 -9.43
N ALA A 106 -2.52 8.73 -8.39
CA ALA A 106 -2.32 10.06 -7.82
C ALA A 106 -0.89 10.22 -7.28
N ILE A 107 -0.38 9.21 -6.57
CA ILE A 107 0.97 9.26 -6.00
C ILE A 107 2.02 9.20 -7.11
N VAL A 108 1.85 8.32 -8.09
CA VAL A 108 2.77 8.21 -9.23
C VAL A 108 2.82 9.54 -9.99
N THR A 109 1.67 10.14 -10.26
CA THR A 109 1.61 11.44 -10.93
C THR A 109 2.33 12.51 -10.13
N ALA A 110 2.16 12.54 -8.80
CA ALA A 110 2.84 13.51 -7.94
C ALA A 110 4.36 13.39 -8.01
N VAL A 111 4.88 12.17 -8.19
CA VAL A 111 6.33 11.94 -8.32
C VAL A 111 6.83 12.33 -9.72
N LEU A 112 6.12 11.89 -10.76
CA LEU A 112 6.58 12.03 -12.15
C LEU A 112 6.27 13.41 -12.75
N GLU A 113 5.31 14.14 -12.18
CA GLU A 113 4.92 15.48 -12.64
C GLU A 113 4.93 16.44 -11.45
N PRO A 114 6.11 16.71 -10.87
CA PRO A 114 6.19 17.56 -9.71
C PRO A 114 5.77 19.00 -10.06
N ARG A 115 4.94 19.58 -9.20
CA ARG A 115 4.54 20.99 -9.37
C ARG A 115 5.52 21.90 -8.67
N ALA A 116 5.68 23.10 -9.23
CA ALA A 116 6.63 24.09 -8.70
C ALA A 116 6.25 24.59 -7.30
N SER A 117 4.98 24.53 -6.91
CA SER A 117 4.53 24.98 -5.61
C SER A 117 3.47 24.05 -5.04
N SER A 118 3.57 23.80 -3.73
CA SER A 118 2.56 23.09 -2.99
C SER A 118 1.45 24.05 -2.58
N ILE A 119 0.21 23.56 -2.52
CA ILE A 119 -0.93 24.34 -2.02
C ILE A 119 -0.72 24.71 -0.55
N LEU A 120 0.01 23.91 0.20
CA LEU A 120 0.21 24.08 1.63
C LEU A 120 1.48 24.87 1.98
N GLY A 121 2.21 25.32 0.99
CA GLY A 121 3.42 26.08 1.26
C GLY A 121 4.37 26.11 0.16
#